data_bf54d0b2c9bae0237fe6f672c3495373
#
_entry.id   bf54d0b2c9bae0237fe6f672c3495373
#
_cell.length_a   1.000
_cell.length_b   1.000
_cell.length_c   1.000
_cell.angle_alpha   90.00
_cell.angle_beta   90.00
_cell.angle_gamma   90.00
#
_symmetry.space_group_name_H-M   'P 1'
#
loop_
_entity.id
_entity.type
_entity.pdbx_description
1 polymer ?
#
loop_
_entity_poly.entity_id
_entity_poly.type
_entity_poly.pdbx_seq_one_letter_code
_entity_poly.pdbx_strand_id
1 'polypeptide(L)'
;MKKLHDLVILENVLIAKETYKMSLKAETMDFVELAPGNFINIKIDKGGAPLLRRPISIFDADEEQKVLKIIYKDLGYGTHLMTKLLPGDILNVLGPLGTGFPIENTPDAALLVGGGVGIPPLYELGKRLRDKGTKVTSVLGFRDAQSMFCLEDFRTLGEVYISTEDGSFGQKGFVTDAITSHDPDFDTIYACGPKVMLKALDDAYKGKKEGYLSFEERMACGIGACYACMIDTKDGLKRVCKDGPVFKLGEVTYE
;
A
#
# COMPACT_ATOMS: atom_id res chain seq x y z
N MET A 1 -5.59 0.57 -19.83
CA MET A 1 -6.81 1.47 -19.84
C MET A 1 -7.66 1.17 -18.61
N LYS A 2 -8.05 2.19 -17.83
CA LYS A 2 -8.87 2.02 -16.61
C LYS A 2 -10.22 1.37 -16.96
N LYS A 3 -10.50 0.19 -16.38
CA LYS A 3 -11.69 -0.60 -16.70
C LYS A 3 -12.46 -0.97 -15.42
N LEU A 4 -13.74 -1.28 -15.59
CA LEU A 4 -14.55 -1.93 -14.57
C LEU A 4 -14.41 -3.44 -14.71
N HIS A 5 -14.23 -4.11 -13.57
CA HIS A 5 -14.12 -5.55 -13.47
C HIS A 5 -15.11 -6.06 -12.41
N ASP A 6 -15.68 -7.20 -12.66
CA ASP A 6 -16.44 -7.97 -11.68
C ASP A 6 -15.54 -9.13 -11.22
N LEU A 7 -15.05 -9.03 -9.98
CA LEU A 7 -14.12 -9.97 -9.39
C LEU A 7 -14.87 -10.89 -8.41
N VAL A 8 -14.54 -12.18 -8.42
CA VAL A 8 -15.14 -13.14 -7.49
C VAL A 8 -14.29 -13.23 -6.24
N ILE A 9 -14.90 -13.08 -5.07
CA ILE A 9 -14.24 -13.27 -3.78
C ILE A 9 -13.93 -14.76 -3.58
N LEU A 10 -12.66 -15.09 -3.43
CA LEU A 10 -12.20 -16.45 -3.09
C LEU A 10 -12.09 -16.64 -1.59
N GLU A 11 -11.66 -15.59 -0.88
CA GLU A 11 -11.43 -15.58 0.54
C GLU A 11 -11.60 -14.17 1.10
N ASN A 12 -12.12 -14.04 2.31
CA ASN A 12 -12.19 -12.79 3.06
C ASN A 12 -12.05 -13.08 4.56
N VAL A 13 -10.85 -12.96 5.11
CA VAL A 13 -10.50 -13.45 6.45
C VAL A 13 -9.88 -12.37 7.32
N LEU A 14 -10.21 -12.40 8.61
CA LEU A 14 -9.57 -11.58 9.63
C LEU A 14 -8.14 -12.10 9.88
N ILE A 15 -7.12 -11.25 9.70
CA ILE A 15 -5.70 -11.63 9.85
C ILE A 15 -5.02 -10.94 11.04
N ALA A 16 -5.57 -9.83 11.52
CA ALA A 16 -5.14 -9.13 12.72
C ALA A 16 -6.30 -8.26 13.25
N LYS A 17 -6.10 -7.54 14.34
CA LYS A 17 -7.11 -6.66 14.91
C LYS A 17 -7.70 -5.72 13.84
N GLU A 18 -9.00 -5.84 13.58
CA GLU A 18 -9.75 -5.04 12.59
C GLU A 18 -9.16 -5.09 11.16
N THR A 19 -8.29 -6.06 10.85
CA THR A 19 -7.55 -6.12 9.58
C THR A 19 -7.91 -7.41 8.84
N TYR A 20 -8.34 -7.28 7.60
CA TYR A 20 -8.82 -8.37 6.76
C TYR A 20 -7.95 -8.52 5.51
N LYS A 21 -7.72 -9.77 5.11
CA LYS A 21 -7.15 -10.12 3.79
C LYS A 21 -8.26 -10.67 2.92
N MET A 22 -8.40 -10.15 1.71
CA MET A 22 -9.34 -10.61 0.70
C MET A 22 -8.59 -11.05 -0.54
N SER A 23 -8.88 -12.27 -1.01
CA SER A 23 -8.37 -12.84 -2.27
C SER A 23 -9.48 -12.79 -3.32
N LEU A 24 -9.17 -12.29 -4.51
CA LEU A 24 -10.10 -12.01 -5.58
C LEU A 24 -9.66 -12.73 -6.86
N LYS A 25 -10.54 -13.50 -7.48
CA LYS A 25 -10.34 -14.02 -8.82
C LYS A 25 -10.56 -12.91 -9.84
N ALA A 26 -9.55 -12.59 -10.64
CA ALA A 26 -9.47 -11.40 -11.48
C ALA A 26 -9.20 -11.75 -12.95
N GLU A 27 -10.01 -12.64 -13.53
CA GLU A 27 -9.86 -13.18 -14.89
C GLU A 27 -9.81 -12.09 -15.97
N THR A 28 -10.55 -11.00 -15.78
CA THR A 28 -10.71 -9.92 -16.76
C THR A 28 -9.67 -8.80 -16.60
N MET A 29 -8.83 -8.87 -15.55
CA MET A 29 -7.82 -7.85 -15.27
C MET A 29 -6.51 -8.18 -16.01
N ASP A 30 -5.90 -7.16 -16.59
CA ASP A 30 -4.58 -7.29 -17.20
C ASP A 30 -3.51 -7.11 -16.13
N PHE A 31 -2.83 -8.20 -15.79
CA PHE A 31 -1.77 -8.20 -14.77
C PHE A 31 -0.47 -7.56 -15.27
N VAL A 32 -0.25 -7.47 -16.58
CA VAL A 32 0.91 -6.77 -17.17
C VAL A 32 0.84 -5.26 -16.91
N GLU A 33 -0.38 -4.69 -16.90
CA GLU A 33 -0.60 -3.27 -16.59
C GLU A 33 -0.51 -2.97 -15.06
N LEU A 34 -0.37 -3.98 -14.19
CA LEU A 34 -0.25 -3.78 -12.75
C LEU A 34 1.17 -3.35 -12.37
N ALA A 35 1.29 -2.15 -11.81
CA ALA A 35 2.52 -1.68 -11.19
C ALA A 35 2.44 -1.81 -9.65
N PRO A 36 3.55 -2.13 -8.95
CA PRO A 36 3.57 -2.12 -7.49
C PRO A 36 3.12 -0.76 -6.95
N GLY A 37 2.28 -0.74 -5.92
CA GLY A 37 1.69 0.51 -5.40
C GLY A 37 0.42 0.97 -6.11
N ASN A 38 -0.04 0.29 -7.15
CA ASN A 38 -1.38 0.50 -7.68
C ASN A 38 -2.44 0.14 -6.64
N PHE A 39 -3.62 0.71 -6.81
CA PHE A 39 -4.81 0.43 -6.01
C PHE A 39 -6.02 0.12 -6.89
N ILE A 40 -7.04 -0.45 -6.29
CA ILE A 40 -8.35 -0.67 -6.87
C ILE A 40 -9.41 0.14 -6.14
N ASN A 41 -10.45 0.57 -6.84
CA ASN A 41 -11.54 1.34 -6.25
C ASN A 41 -12.83 0.51 -6.24
N ILE A 42 -13.19 0.00 -5.07
CA ILE A 42 -14.22 -1.02 -4.85
C ILE A 42 -15.59 -0.38 -4.65
N LYS A 43 -16.59 -0.84 -5.40
CA LYS A 43 -17.99 -0.48 -5.17
C LYS A 43 -18.59 -1.42 -4.12
N ILE A 44 -19.12 -0.83 -3.06
CA ILE A 44 -19.92 -1.54 -2.06
C ILE A 44 -21.38 -1.13 -2.29
N ASP A 45 -22.19 -2.04 -2.78
CA ASP A 45 -23.60 -1.77 -3.06
C ASP A 45 -24.50 -2.60 -2.15
N LYS A 46 -24.94 -2.00 -1.08
CA LYS A 46 -25.95 -2.54 -0.17
C LYS A 46 -27.04 -1.49 0.02
N GLY A 47 -28.05 -1.51 -0.88
CA GLY A 47 -29.20 -0.61 -0.77
C GLY A 47 -28.89 0.87 -1.08
N GLY A 48 -27.94 1.16 -1.97
CA GLY A 48 -27.62 2.53 -2.41
C GLY A 48 -26.64 3.30 -1.52
N ALA A 49 -26.08 2.70 -0.49
CA ALA A 49 -25.06 3.29 0.38
C ALA A 49 -23.94 2.28 0.68
N PRO A 50 -22.65 2.68 0.76
CA PRO A 50 -22.14 4.04 0.59
C PRO A 50 -21.99 4.44 -0.90
N LEU A 51 -22.24 5.71 -1.21
CA LEU A 51 -22.18 6.21 -2.60
C LEU A 51 -20.78 6.14 -3.23
N LEU A 52 -19.75 6.44 -2.45
CA LEU A 52 -18.37 6.44 -2.95
C LEU A 52 -17.76 5.04 -2.88
N ARG A 53 -16.91 4.74 -3.86
CA ARG A 53 -16.06 3.55 -3.85
C ARG A 53 -15.01 3.61 -2.75
N ARG A 54 -14.39 2.49 -2.43
CA ARG A 54 -13.28 2.36 -1.45
C ARG A 54 -11.98 2.10 -2.19
N PRO A 55 -11.03 3.07 -2.17
CA PRO A 55 -9.70 2.84 -2.71
C PRO A 55 -8.94 1.92 -1.74
N ILE A 56 -8.46 0.79 -2.25
CA ILE A 56 -7.67 -0.18 -1.48
C ILE A 56 -6.45 -0.56 -2.32
N SER A 57 -5.27 -0.45 -1.73
CA SER A 57 -4.01 -0.82 -2.37
C SER A 57 -3.94 -2.32 -2.65
N ILE A 58 -3.30 -2.67 -3.76
CA ILE A 58 -3.01 -4.07 -4.09
C ILE A 58 -1.86 -4.53 -3.20
N PHE A 59 -2.07 -5.67 -2.51
CA PHE A 59 -1.06 -6.33 -1.69
C PHE A 59 -0.19 -7.27 -2.51
N ASP A 60 -0.84 -8.15 -3.28
CA ASP A 60 -0.18 -9.21 -4.04
C ASP A 60 -0.94 -9.47 -5.34
N ALA A 61 -0.22 -9.75 -6.40
CA ALA A 61 -0.77 -10.05 -7.72
C ALA A 61 -0.12 -11.33 -8.27
N ASP A 62 -0.92 -12.38 -8.36
CA ASP A 62 -0.53 -13.66 -8.95
C ASP A 62 -1.10 -13.73 -10.37
N GLU A 63 -0.24 -13.49 -11.36
CA GLU A 63 -0.63 -13.48 -12.76
C GLU A 63 -0.98 -14.88 -13.28
N GLU A 64 -0.29 -15.91 -12.81
CA GLU A 64 -0.49 -17.29 -13.24
C GLU A 64 -1.87 -17.80 -12.80
N GLN A 65 -2.22 -17.56 -11.55
CA GLN A 65 -3.50 -17.95 -10.98
C GLN A 65 -4.63 -16.94 -11.26
N LYS A 66 -4.32 -15.77 -11.83
CA LYS A 66 -5.26 -14.64 -11.98
C LYS A 66 -5.91 -14.25 -10.64
N VAL A 67 -5.11 -14.18 -9.59
CA VAL A 67 -5.56 -13.84 -8.24
C VAL A 67 -4.94 -12.52 -7.79
N LEU A 68 -5.81 -11.62 -7.36
CA LEU A 68 -5.44 -10.35 -6.74
C LEU A 68 -5.73 -10.42 -5.24
N LYS A 69 -4.78 -10.04 -4.40
CA LYS A 69 -5.00 -9.95 -2.96
C LYS A 69 -4.94 -8.50 -2.49
N ILE A 70 -5.84 -8.16 -1.60
CA ILE A 70 -5.88 -6.86 -0.93
C ILE A 70 -5.92 -7.07 0.58
N ILE A 71 -5.41 -6.08 1.33
CA ILE A 71 -5.55 -6.02 2.78
C ILE A 71 -6.19 -4.68 3.12
N TYR A 72 -7.21 -4.72 3.96
CA TYR A 72 -7.94 -3.54 4.37
C TYR A 72 -8.29 -3.58 5.85
N LYS A 73 -8.48 -2.42 6.44
CA LYS A 73 -8.87 -2.28 7.83
C LYS A 73 -10.33 -1.86 7.94
N ASP A 74 -11.05 -2.42 8.92
CA ASP A 74 -12.42 -2.00 9.27
C ASP A 74 -12.37 -0.66 10.01
N LEU A 75 -12.38 0.44 9.25
CA LEU A 75 -12.26 1.82 9.77
C LEU A 75 -13.54 2.65 9.62
N GLY A 76 -14.56 2.12 8.96
CA GLY A 76 -15.78 2.85 8.74
C GLY A 76 -16.84 2.08 7.98
N TYR A 77 -18.00 2.68 7.76
CA TYR A 77 -19.18 2.00 7.25
C TYR A 77 -18.93 1.15 5.99
N GLY A 78 -18.19 1.67 5.02
CA GLY A 78 -17.92 0.91 3.78
C GLY A 78 -17.01 -0.29 4.00
N THR A 79 -15.89 -0.13 4.73
CA THR A 79 -15.00 -1.24 5.06
C THR A 79 -15.67 -2.24 6.01
N HIS A 80 -16.55 -1.78 6.90
CA HIS A 80 -17.37 -2.67 7.72
C HIS A 80 -18.30 -3.55 6.86
N LEU A 81 -18.92 -3.00 5.81
CA LEU A 81 -19.72 -3.80 4.90
C LEU A 81 -18.86 -4.82 4.13
N MET A 82 -17.61 -4.48 3.80
CA MET A 82 -16.68 -5.43 3.17
C MET A 82 -16.42 -6.65 4.05
N THR A 83 -16.37 -6.50 5.38
CA THR A 83 -16.16 -7.65 6.29
C THR A 83 -17.28 -8.70 6.25
N LYS A 84 -18.44 -8.35 5.70
CA LYS A 84 -19.62 -9.23 5.59
C LYS A 84 -19.71 -9.95 4.23
N LEU A 85 -18.79 -9.65 3.32
CA LEU A 85 -18.75 -10.31 2.02
C LEU A 85 -18.15 -11.71 2.16
N LEU A 86 -18.72 -12.66 1.41
CA LEU A 86 -18.40 -14.09 1.50
C LEU A 86 -17.72 -14.58 0.22
N PRO A 87 -16.97 -15.70 0.28
CA PRO A 87 -16.52 -16.40 -0.92
C PRO A 87 -17.69 -16.69 -1.89
N GLY A 88 -17.47 -16.38 -3.16
CA GLY A 88 -18.48 -16.47 -4.22
C GLY A 88 -19.22 -15.15 -4.49
N ASP A 89 -19.19 -14.18 -3.59
CA ASP A 89 -19.73 -12.85 -3.87
C ASP A 89 -18.95 -12.16 -5.01
N ILE A 90 -19.66 -11.34 -5.79
CA ILE A 90 -19.07 -10.56 -6.89
C ILE A 90 -18.79 -9.14 -6.41
N LEU A 91 -17.57 -8.69 -6.62
CA LEU A 91 -17.11 -7.38 -6.24
C LEU A 91 -16.84 -6.51 -7.49
N ASN A 92 -17.62 -5.45 -7.67
CA ASN A 92 -17.41 -4.52 -8.77
C ASN A 92 -16.24 -3.56 -8.46
N VAL A 93 -15.20 -3.61 -9.27
CA VAL A 93 -13.91 -2.93 -9.04
C VAL A 93 -13.56 -2.07 -10.25
N LEU A 94 -13.11 -0.86 -10.01
CA LEU A 94 -12.47 0.00 -11.00
C LEU A 94 -10.95 -0.07 -10.79
N GLY A 95 -10.19 -0.46 -11.81
CA GLY A 95 -8.72 -0.56 -11.68
C GLY A 95 -8.03 -1.21 -12.87
N PRO A 96 -6.68 -1.35 -12.78
CA PRO A 96 -5.79 -0.77 -11.77
C PRO A 96 -5.73 0.76 -11.86
N LEU A 97 -5.46 1.42 -10.73
CA LEU A 97 -5.45 2.88 -10.62
C LEU A 97 -4.14 3.38 -10.00
N GLY A 98 -3.85 4.65 -10.27
CA GLY A 98 -2.65 5.34 -9.77
C GLY A 98 -1.40 5.05 -10.59
N THR A 99 -0.33 5.78 -10.25
CA THR A 99 1.02 5.57 -10.74
C THR A 99 1.77 4.76 -9.69
N GLY A 100 2.30 3.60 -10.06
CA GLY A 100 3.01 2.72 -9.14
C GLY A 100 4.43 3.18 -8.83
N PHE A 101 5.11 2.42 -7.98
CA PHE A 101 6.53 2.59 -7.74
C PHE A 101 7.34 2.25 -9.00
N PRO A 102 8.32 3.09 -9.37
CA PRO A 102 9.19 2.77 -10.50
C PRO A 102 10.13 1.60 -10.12
N ILE A 103 10.27 0.67 -11.04
CA ILE A 103 11.13 -0.51 -10.89
C ILE A 103 12.11 -0.69 -12.07
N GLU A 104 12.22 0.31 -12.95
CA GLU A 104 13.09 0.26 -14.13
C GLU A 104 14.57 0.34 -13.73
N ASN A 105 14.88 1.26 -12.82
CA ASN A 105 16.22 1.43 -12.24
C ASN A 105 16.25 0.78 -10.86
N THR A 106 16.47 -0.53 -10.83
CA THR A 106 16.53 -1.27 -9.56
C THR A 106 17.80 -0.92 -8.79
N PRO A 107 17.69 -0.57 -7.50
CA PRO A 107 18.85 -0.36 -6.64
C PRO A 107 19.49 -1.71 -6.28
N ASP A 108 20.76 -1.68 -5.85
CA ASP A 108 21.41 -2.87 -5.28
C ASP A 108 20.76 -3.24 -3.92
N ALA A 109 20.42 -2.24 -3.13
CA ALA A 109 19.75 -2.42 -1.85
C ALA A 109 18.55 -1.47 -1.66
N ALA A 110 17.40 -2.02 -1.29
CA ALA A 110 16.14 -1.30 -1.07
C ALA A 110 15.67 -1.41 0.38
N LEU A 111 15.28 -0.27 0.97
CA LEU A 111 14.59 -0.20 2.24
C LEU A 111 13.09 0.02 2.03
N LEU A 112 12.27 -0.93 2.44
CA LEU A 112 10.81 -0.81 2.45
C LEU A 112 10.34 -0.38 3.84
N VAL A 113 9.66 0.76 3.95
CA VAL A 113 9.17 1.27 5.23
C VAL A 113 7.65 1.38 5.22
N GLY A 114 6.99 0.53 5.99
CA GLY A 114 5.53 0.45 6.03
C GLY A 114 4.95 0.80 7.39
N GLY A 115 3.86 1.58 7.43
CA GLY A 115 3.11 1.87 8.65
C GLY A 115 1.65 1.45 8.56
N GLY A 116 1.20 0.50 9.39
CA GLY A 116 -0.19 0.04 9.43
C GLY A 116 -0.71 -0.40 8.07
N VAL A 117 -1.82 0.18 7.59
CA VAL A 117 -2.41 -0.16 6.28
C VAL A 117 -1.58 0.31 5.07
N GLY A 118 -0.49 1.05 5.28
CA GLY A 118 0.49 1.35 4.23
C GLY A 118 1.48 0.20 3.96
N ILE A 119 1.50 -0.85 4.79
CA ILE A 119 2.36 -2.03 4.59
C ILE A 119 2.00 -2.81 3.31
N PRO A 120 0.72 -3.11 3.02
CA PRO A 120 0.32 -3.94 1.89
C PRO A 120 0.93 -3.56 0.53
N PRO A 121 0.88 -2.30 0.06
CA PRO A 121 1.39 -1.95 -1.28
C PRO A 121 2.90 -2.16 -1.47
N LEU A 122 3.65 -2.33 -0.37
CA LEU A 122 5.09 -2.56 -0.42
C LEU A 122 5.46 -4.03 -0.66
N TYR A 123 4.54 -4.97 -0.44
CA TYR A 123 4.84 -6.39 -0.63
C TYR A 123 5.06 -6.75 -2.11
N GLU A 124 4.14 -6.35 -2.98
CA GLU A 124 4.29 -6.57 -4.43
C GLU A 124 5.55 -5.87 -4.98
N LEU A 125 5.87 -4.67 -4.46
CA LEU A 125 7.12 -3.99 -4.79
C LEU A 125 8.34 -4.83 -4.38
N GLY A 126 8.37 -5.29 -3.14
CA GLY A 126 9.46 -6.10 -2.60
C GLY A 126 9.68 -7.39 -3.38
N LYS A 127 8.61 -8.08 -3.79
CA LYS A 127 8.68 -9.26 -4.67
C LYS A 127 9.42 -8.91 -5.97
N ARG A 128 8.96 -7.87 -6.67
CA ARG A 128 9.53 -7.50 -7.97
C ARG A 128 10.97 -7.01 -7.86
N LEU A 129 11.33 -6.31 -6.79
CA LEU A 129 12.71 -5.89 -6.54
C LEU A 129 13.60 -7.09 -6.26
N ARG A 130 13.19 -8.01 -5.36
CA ARG A 130 13.91 -9.24 -5.07
C ARG A 130 14.12 -10.09 -6.32
N ASP A 131 13.08 -10.27 -7.13
CA ASP A 131 13.14 -11.08 -8.37
C ASP A 131 14.08 -10.48 -9.42
N LYS A 132 14.39 -9.19 -9.30
CA LYS A 132 15.43 -8.49 -10.08
C LYS A 132 16.83 -8.49 -9.43
N GLY A 133 16.98 -9.14 -8.27
CA GLY A 133 18.25 -9.27 -7.57
C GLY A 133 18.56 -8.20 -6.54
N THR A 134 17.63 -7.27 -6.26
CA THR A 134 17.79 -6.25 -5.21
C THR A 134 17.78 -6.90 -3.83
N LYS A 135 18.73 -6.53 -2.96
CA LYS A 135 18.67 -6.84 -1.54
C LYS A 135 17.55 -6.03 -0.88
N VAL A 136 16.53 -6.71 -0.36
CA VAL A 136 15.38 -6.06 0.27
C VAL A 136 15.48 -6.14 1.78
N THR A 137 15.37 -5.01 2.46
CA THR A 137 15.18 -4.89 3.92
C THR A 137 13.88 -4.17 4.20
N SER A 138 13.09 -4.65 5.14
CA SER A 138 11.79 -4.07 5.47
C SER A 138 11.75 -3.60 6.92
N VAL A 139 11.19 -2.41 7.16
CA VAL A 139 10.87 -1.88 8.49
C VAL A 139 9.37 -1.65 8.56
N LEU A 140 8.68 -2.43 9.42
CA LEU A 140 7.23 -2.44 9.50
C LEU A 140 6.79 -1.92 10.87
N GLY A 141 5.99 -0.84 10.87
CA GLY A 141 5.49 -0.19 12.07
C GLY A 141 4.03 -0.50 12.33
N PHE A 142 3.74 -0.83 13.59
CA PHE A 142 2.40 -1.13 14.08
C PHE A 142 2.12 -0.38 15.38
N ARG A 143 0.86 -0.27 15.74
CA ARG A 143 0.47 0.32 17.02
C ARG A 143 0.80 -0.61 18.20
N ASP A 144 0.51 -1.91 18.03
CA ASP A 144 0.68 -2.96 19.03
C ASP A 144 0.84 -4.33 18.35
N ALA A 145 1.23 -5.35 19.11
CA ALA A 145 1.42 -6.72 18.62
C ALA A 145 0.13 -7.34 18.03
N GLN A 146 -1.06 -6.98 18.53
CA GLN A 146 -2.33 -7.50 18.02
C GLN A 146 -2.68 -6.95 16.62
N SER A 147 -2.10 -5.82 16.27
CA SER A 147 -2.28 -5.16 14.98
C SER A 147 -1.29 -5.64 13.91
N MET A 148 -0.37 -6.56 14.25
CA MET A 148 0.65 -7.06 13.32
C MET A 148 0.06 -8.05 12.31
N PHE A 149 0.48 -7.91 11.06
CA PHE A 149 0.10 -8.81 9.96
C PHE A 149 1.22 -8.87 8.90
N CYS A 150 1.17 -9.86 8.01
CA CYS A 150 2.09 -10.05 6.87
C CYS A 150 3.58 -10.21 7.23
N LEU A 151 3.92 -10.49 8.48
CA LEU A 151 5.32 -10.64 8.89
C LEU A 151 6.02 -11.76 8.11
N GLU A 152 5.39 -12.91 7.98
CA GLU A 152 5.95 -14.05 7.24
C GLU A 152 6.08 -13.76 5.75
N ASP A 153 5.09 -13.05 5.16
CA ASP A 153 5.17 -12.63 3.76
C ASP A 153 6.43 -11.78 3.53
N PHE A 154 6.67 -10.75 4.35
CA PHE A 154 7.84 -9.88 4.20
C PHE A 154 9.17 -10.60 4.51
N ARG A 155 9.19 -11.59 5.41
CA ARG A 155 10.39 -12.43 5.67
C ARG A 155 10.83 -13.21 4.43
N THR A 156 9.92 -13.53 3.52
CA THR A 156 10.28 -14.17 2.25
C THR A 156 11.05 -13.23 1.31
N LEU A 157 10.98 -11.92 1.54
CA LEU A 157 11.64 -10.91 0.72
C LEU A 157 13.07 -10.61 1.18
N GLY A 158 13.35 -10.71 2.48
CA GLY A 158 14.63 -10.40 3.09
C GLY A 158 14.53 -10.10 4.57
N GLU A 159 15.43 -9.29 5.10
CA GLU A 159 15.42 -8.89 6.51
C GLU A 159 14.20 -8.05 6.86
N VAL A 160 13.66 -8.29 8.06
CA VAL A 160 12.47 -7.57 8.56
C VAL A 160 12.70 -7.10 9.98
N TYR A 161 12.59 -5.81 10.18
CA TYR A 161 12.58 -5.16 11.49
C TYR A 161 11.17 -4.67 11.80
N ILE A 162 10.75 -4.84 13.05
CA ILE A 162 9.41 -4.46 13.51
C ILE A 162 9.53 -3.38 14.59
N SER A 163 8.68 -2.36 14.50
CA SER A 163 8.43 -1.44 15.61
C SER A 163 6.97 -1.49 16.04
N THR A 164 6.73 -1.40 17.36
CA THR A 164 5.41 -1.17 17.92
C THR A 164 5.44 0.06 18.82
N GLU A 165 4.43 0.93 18.71
CA GLU A 165 4.38 2.18 19.47
C GLU A 165 4.41 1.91 20.98
N ASP A 166 3.71 0.87 21.43
CA ASP A 166 3.63 0.48 22.84
C ASP A 166 4.81 -0.39 23.33
N GLY A 167 5.64 -0.92 22.41
CA GLY A 167 6.76 -1.81 22.71
C GLY A 167 6.35 -3.26 22.99
N SER A 168 5.13 -3.65 22.62
CA SER A 168 4.63 -5.03 22.82
C SER A 168 5.32 -6.07 21.93
N PHE A 169 6.01 -5.64 20.86
CA PHE A 169 6.83 -6.48 20.00
C PHE A 169 7.89 -5.66 19.25
N GLY A 170 9.09 -6.21 19.07
CA GLY A 170 10.21 -5.59 18.35
C GLY A 170 10.73 -4.33 19.04
N GLN A 171 11.15 -3.35 18.23
CA GLN A 171 11.61 -2.05 18.72
C GLN A 171 10.42 -1.24 19.23
N LYS A 172 10.52 -0.69 20.45
CA LYS A 172 9.53 0.26 20.95
C LYS A 172 9.66 1.61 20.24
N GLY A 173 8.53 2.14 19.79
CA GLY A 173 8.48 3.43 19.11
C GLY A 173 8.04 3.32 17.65
N PHE A 174 8.52 4.23 16.81
CA PHE A 174 8.15 4.35 15.41
C PHE A 174 9.16 3.65 14.48
N VAL A 175 8.83 3.57 13.19
CA VAL A 175 9.74 3.01 12.16
C VAL A 175 11.08 3.75 12.10
N THR A 176 11.10 5.05 12.37
CA THR A 176 12.33 5.86 12.45
C THR A 176 13.26 5.41 13.57
N ASP A 177 12.70 4.99 14.71
CA ASP A 177 13.49 4.46 15.82
C ASP A 177 14.10 3.11 15.45
N ALA A 178 13.33 2.25 14.77
CA ALA A 178 13.82 0.96 14.28
C ALA A 178 14.91 1.14 13.21
N ILE A 179 14.74 2.08 12.27
CA ILE A 179 15.77 2.40 11.26
C ILE A 179 17.06 2.87 11.95
N THR A 180 16.95 3.79 12.91
CA THR A 180 18.12 4.31 13.63
C THR A 180 18.82 3.22 14.45
N SER A 181 18.05 2.33 15.08
CA SER A 181 18.59 1.27 15.94
C SER A 181 19.28 0.14 15.17
N HIS A 182 18.77 -0.21 13.98
CA HIS A 182 19.29 -1.31 13.16
C HIS A 182 20.24 -0.85 12.06
N ASP A 183 20.24 0.44 11.72
CA ASP A 183 21.09 1.08 10.72
C ASP A 183 21.21 0.27 9.41
N PRO A 184 20.09 -0.08 8.74
CA PRO A 184 20.12 -0.89 7.53
C PRO A 184 20.83 -0.15 6.40
N ASP A 185 21.69 -0.86 5.67
CA ASP A 185 22.31 -0.33 4.46
C ASP A 185 21.34 -0.38 3.29
N PHE A 186 21.16 0.73 2.56
CA PHE A 186 20.28 0.85 1.39
C PHE A 186 20.65 2.03 0.49
N ASP A 187 20.33 1.89 -0.79
CA ASP A 187 20.48 2.94 -1.80
C ASP A 187 19.18 3.75 -1.97
N THR A 188 18.05 3.03 -2.00
CA THR A 188 16.74 3.61 -2.25
C THR A 188 15.74 3.22 -1.16
N ILE A 189 14.97 4.21 -0.70
CA ILE A 189 13.87 4.00 0.26
C ILE A 189 12.52 4.06 -0.45
N TYR A 190 11.64 3.14 -0.10
CA TYR A 190 10.24 3.10 -0.53
C TYR A 190 9.35 3.07 0.71
N ALA A 191 8.42 4.01 0.83
CA ALA A 191 7.60 4.05 2.02
C ALA A 191 6.11 4.26 1.72
N CYS A 192 5.26 3.68 2.57
CA CYS A 192 3.82 3.92 2.58
C CYS A 192 3.28 3.84 4.01
N GLY A 193 2.44 4.79 4.40
CA GLY A 193 1.87 4.85 5.74
C GLY A 193 1.33 6.23 6.12
N PRO A 194 1.14 6.49 7.41
CA PRO A 194 0.63 7.77 7.90
C PRO A 194 1.45 8.97 7.42
N LYS A 195 0.78 10.08 7.10
CA LYS A 195 1.41 11.31 6.56
C LYS A 195 2.55 11.83 7.46
N VAL A 196 2.41 11.70 8.79
CA VAL A 196 3.46 12.08 9.75
C VAL A 196 4.71 11.20 9.64
N MET A 197 4.54 9.90 9.39
CA MET A 197 5.65 8.97 9.14
C MET A 197 6.36 9.32 7.82
N LEU A 198 5.60 9.52 6.75
CA LEU A 198 6.15 9.89 5.44
C LEU A 198 6.91 11.20 5.51
N LYS A 199 6.38 12.22 6.24
CA LYS A 199 7.08 13.48 6.48
C LYS A 199 8.41 13.28 7.21
N ALA A 200 8.43 12.47 8.26
CA ALA A 200 9.66 12.19 9.01
C ALA A 200 10.74 11.53 8.15
N LEU A 201 10.34 10.58 7.29
CA LEU A 201 11.24 9.91 6.34
C LEU A 201 11.71 10.88 5.24
N ASP A 202 10.82 11.72 4.73
CA ASP A 202 11.16 12.73 3.73
C ASP A 202 12.20 13.71 4.29
N ASP A 203 11.97 14.26 5.49
CA ASP A 203 12.91 15.18 6.15
C ASP A 203 14.26 14.52 6.45
N ALA A 204 14.29 13.23 6.77
CA ALA A 204 15.52 12.50 7.04
C ALA A 204 16.37 12.23 5.79
N TYR A 205 15.73 11.92 4.66
CA TYR A 205 16.42 11.34 3.51
C TYR A 205 16.39 12.18 2.23
N LYS A 206 15.52 13.19 2.07
CA LYS A 206 15.52 14.07 0.88
C LYS A 206 16.88 14.72 0.67
N GLY A 207 17.37 14.64 -0.56
CA GLY A 207 18.69 15.15 -0.94
C GLY A 207 19.89 14.31 -0.48
N LYS A 208 19.66 13.19 0.23
CA LYS A 208 20.71 12.26 0.70
C LYS A 208 20.59 10.86 0.09
N LYS A 209 19.38 10.41 -0.17
CA LYS A 209 19.07 9.10 -0.74
C LYS A 209 18.02 9.25 -1.86
N GLU A 210 18.01 8.35 -2.80
CA GLU A 210 16.86 8.19 -3.70
C GLU A 210 15.69 7.59 -2.93
N GLY A 211 14.47 7.93 -3.32
CA GLY A 211 13.31 7.32 -2.67
C GLY A 211 11.97 7.78 -3.18
N TYR A 212 10.96 7.01 -2.80
CA TYR A 212 9.58 7.17 -3.23
C TYR A 212 8.62 6.93 -2.06
N LEU A 213 7.66 7.81 -1.92
CA LEU A 213 6.66 7.81 -0.87
C LEU A 213 5.27 7.65 -1.48
N SER A 214 4.48 6.71 -1.00
CA SER A 214 3.09 6.51 -1.42
C SER A 214 2.14 7.18 -0.43
N PHE A 215 1.34 8.11 -0.93
CA PHE A 215 0.40 8.92 -0.16
C PHE A 215 -1.03 8.44 -0.32
N GLU A 216 -1.80 8.62 0.73
CA GLU A 216 -3.24 8.37 0.77
C GLU A 216 -3.98 9.69 0.98
N GLU A 217 -5.04 9.90 0.20
CA GLU A 217 -5.97 11.02 0.36
C GLU A 217 -7.41 10.56 0.19
N ARG A 218 -8.36 11.33 0.69
CA ARG A 218 -9.78 11.05 0.48
C ARG A 218 -10.11 11.09 -1.02
N MET A 219 -10.66 10.00 -1.53
CA MET A 219 -10.96 9.87 -2.95
C MET A 219 -12.48 9.76 -3.18
N ALA A 220 -12.94 10.39 -4.27
CA ALA A 220 -14.29 10.17 -4.78
C ALA A 220 -14.23 9.34 -6.08
N CYS A 221 -13.74 9.91 -7.20
CA CYS A 221 -13.76 9.23 -8.50
C CYS A 221 -12.64 8.20 -8.70
N GLY A 222 -11.46 8.41 -8.12
CA GLY A 222 -10.28 7.55 -8.31
C GLY A 222 -9.60 7.66 -9.69
N ILE A 223 -10.07 8.53 -10.59
CA ILE A 223 -9.61 8.65 -11.98
C ILE A 223 -9.08 10.03 -12.35
N GLY A 224 -8.97 10.94 -11.37
CA GLY A 224 -8.47 12.29 -11.58
C GLY A 224 -9.47 13.31 -12.11
N ALA A 225 -10.79 13.02 -12.13
CA ALA A 225 -11.81 13.90 -12.68
C ALA A 225 -12.41 14.88 -11.66
N CYS A 226 -12.52 14.48 -10.36
CA CYS A 226 -13.26 15.25 -9.34
C CYS A 226 -12.39 16.16 -8.48
N TYR A 227 -11.07 16.07 -8.55
CA TYR A 227 -10.10 16.85 -7.76
C TYR A 227 -10.25 16.74 -6.23
N ALA A 228 -10.91 15.68 -5.72
CA ALA A 228 -11.11 15.49 -4.28
C ALA A 228 -9.81 15.05 -3.54
N CYS A 229 -8.86 14.41 -4.24
CA CYS A 229 -7.63 13.86 -3.66
C CYS A 229 -6.39 14.70 -4.01
N MET A 230 -6.51 16.03 -3.90
CA MET A 230 -5.39 16.93 -4.18
C MET A 230 -4.35 16.87 -3.06
N ILE A 231 -3.09 16.94 -3.46
CA ILE A 231 -1.93 17.06 -2.57
C ILE A 231 -1.01 18.16 -3.08
N ASP A 232 -0.43 18.92 -2.15
CA ASP A 232 0.51 19.98 -2.48
C ASP A 232 1.88 19.42 -2.81
N THR A 233 2.46 19.87 -3.92
CA THR A 233 3.82 19.51 -4.33
C THR A 233 4.60 20.75 -4.73
N LYS A 234 5.91 20.62 -4.87
CA LYS A 234 6.78 21.71 -5.33
C LYS A 234 6.37 22.25 -6.72
N ASP A 235 5.77 21.40 -7.54
CA ASP A 235 5.31 21.75 -8.90
C ASP A 235 3.82 22.13 -8.93
N GLY A 236 3.20 22.42 -7.79
CA GLY A 236 1.79 22.74 -7.64
C GLY A 236 0.95 21.54 -7.21
N LEU A 237 -0.37 21.70 -7.29
CA LEU A 237 -1.34 20.70 -6.86
C LEU A 237 -1.38 19.48 -7.80
N LYS A 238 -1.25 18.29 -7.23
CA LYS A 238 -1.37 17.00 -7.93
C LYS A 238 -2.50 16.14 -7.36
N ARG A 239 -3.04 15.25 -8.16
CA ARG A 239 -4.13 14.32 -7.77
C ARG A 239 -3.53 12.98 -7.38
N VAL A 240 -3.64 12.59 -6.12
CA VAL A 240 -3.11 11.31 -5.63
C VAL A 240 -3.59 10.11 -6.45
N CYS A 241 -4.86 10.11 -6.91
CA CYS A 241 -5.41 8.98 -7.67
C CYS A 241 -4.96 8.89 -9.13
N LYS A 242 -4.33 9.94 -9.69
CA LYS A 242 -3.94 9.99 -11.11
C LYS A 242 -2.46 10.28 -11.29
N ASP A 243 -1.96 11.31 -10.60
CA ASP A 243 -0.59 11.81 -10.73
C ASP A 243 0.35 11.09 -9.71
N GLY A 244 -0.24 10.50 -8.64
CA GLY A 244 0.30 9.59 -7.64
C GLY A 244 -0.37 8.20 -7.68
N PRO A 245 -0.39 7.43 -6.58
CA PRO A 245 -0.10 7.82 -5.19
C PRO A 245 1.38 7.98 -4.86
N VAL A 246 2.28 7.51 -5.72
CA VAL A 246 3.72 7.50 -5.48
C VAL A 246 4.36 8.79 -5.98
N PHE A 247 5.13 9.44 -5.10
CA PHE A 247 5.88 10.66 -5.37
C PHE A 247 7.33 10.50 -4.90
N LYS A 248 8.26 11.23 -5.51
CA LYS A 248 9.66 11.22 -5.09
C LYS A 248 9.85 11.88 -3.73
N LEU A 249 10.93 11.50 -3.03
CA LEU A 249 11.40 12.23 -1.85
C LEU A 249 11.57 13.72 -2.16
N GLY A 250 11.04 14.57 -1.28
CA GLY A 250 11.08 16.02 -1.39
C GLY A 250 10.16 16.61 -2.46
N GLU A 251 9.29 15.83 -3.12
CA GLU A 251 8.31 16.34 -4.10
C GLU A 251 7.07 16.92 -3.42
N VAL A 252 6.55 16.24 -2.40
CA VAL A 252 5.37 16.67 -1.64
C VAL A 252 5.75 17.72 -0.60
N THR A 253 4.89 18.75 -0.46
CA THR A 253 5.02 19.77 0.58
C THR A 253 4.07 19.45 1.73
N TYR A 254 4.59 19.55 2.95
CA TYR A 254 3.83 19.25 4.17
C TYR A 254 3.49 20.56 4.88
N GLU A 255 2.28 21.04 4.73
CA GLU A 255 1.73 22.13 5.54
C GLU A 255 1.06 21.61 6.81
#